data_33a9aefe43f51c0b0517571de97e87ce
#
_entry.id   33a9aefe43f51c0b0517571de97e87ce
#
_cell.length_a   1.000
_cell.length_b   1.000
_cell.length_c   1.000
_cell.angle_alpha   90.00
_cell.angle_beta   90.00
_cell.angle_gamma   90.00
#
_symmetry.space_group_name_H-M   'P 1'
#
loop_
_entity.id
_entity.type
_entity.pdbx_description
1 polymer ?
#
loop_
_entity_poly.entity_id
_entity_poly.type
_entity_poly.pdbx_seq_one_letter_code
_entity_poly.pdbx_strand_id
1 'polypeptide(L)'
;MNSDSNPERPLRHKPRFLAKRTSLLATSAALVVGVFAATLNYYLTDSANSAAAVSKAVNLEKLPLETQNLRWGFFMDEYSLTEKELQRGDVLGSILMKEAGLSYPQVNKLVENCKDKFKINSLRVGSSLRFLSRQPEQVPEKMIYEPTPYQYTVFNLKEPYEVEVVQREVRTEIVAASGVLETNFWQALTDNGLSDELADGMIDVLASSVDFYHQKQGDRFKVVFEQHFVMGEAVGTGKIIAAVYDREGKESYAFHFQKEGQKTDYYDYDGRPARKAFLKAPVKVSRISSRFNMNRFHPVLHYHKAHLGTDYAAPHGTPIISVAEGTVVEATRRGGNGNFVRIRHDGTYETQYLHMSGFARGIRAGTRVAQGQTIGYVGSTGLATGPHVCFRFWKNGRQVDHLRLNLPQPLPITGQLFEEFKISRDELIKLLNSVPYRTHDQIYSEHEADKLMKVSP
;
A
#
# COMPACT_ATOMS: atom_id res chain seq x y z
N MET A 1 -31.41 -37.99 76.83
CA MET A 1 -32.65 -38.58 76.22
C MET A 1 -32.33 -38.79 74.80
N ASN A 2 -31.98 -39.97 74.56
CA ASN A 2 -32.58 -40.97 73.64
C ASN A 2 -32.68 -40.46 72.20
N SER A 3 -32.28 -41.14 71.22
CA SER A 3 -31.84 -42.55 70.92
C SER A 3 -31.54 -42.64 69.47
N ASP A 4 -30.48 -43.40 69.14
CA ASP A 4 -30.48 -44.55 68.24
C ASP A 4 -30.97 -44.28 66.81
N SER A 5 -30.40 -44.80 65.79
CA SER A 5 -29.63 -46.01 65.56
C SER A 5 -29.06 -46.03 64.13
N ASN A 6 -27.94 -46.50 64.00
CA ASN A 6 -27.12 -47.32 63.13
C ASN A 6 -27.79 -48.01 61.92
N PRO A 7 -27.01 -48.70 61.07
CA PRO A 7 -26.58 -48.34 59.73
C PRO A 7 -26.99 -49.40 58.70
N GLU A 8 -26.91 -49.08 57.40
CA GLU A 8 -26.90 -50.16 56.41
C GLU A 8 -25.82 -49.93 55.33
N ARG A 9 -25.16 -51.01 55.01
CA ARG A 9 -23.99 -51.20 54.17
C ARG A 9 -24.33 -51.02 52.68
N PRO A 10 -23.34 -50.74 51.86
CA PRO A 10 -23.52 -50.54 50.43
C PRO A 10 -23.44 -51.86 49.67
N LEU A 11 -24.37 -52.05 48.75
CA LEU A 11 -24.34 -53.10 47.73
C LEU A 11 -23.38 -52.75 46.60
N ARG A 12 -22.38 -53.57 46.40
CA ARG A 12 -21.49 -53.54 45.24
C ARG A 12 -22.29 -53.87 43.96
N HIS A 13 -22.39 -52.88 43.04
CA HIS A 13 -22.65 -53.20 41.64
C HIS A 13 -21.44 -52.87 40.81
N LYS A 14 -20.83 -53.89 40.24
CA LYS A 14 -19.80 -53.80 39.19
C LYS A 14 -20.48 -53.39 37.86
N PRO A 15 -20.03 -52.39 37.17
CA PRO A 15 -20.51 -52.14 35.82
C PRO A 15 -19.77 -52.99 34.82
N ARG A 16 -20.45 -53.98 34.28
CA ARG A 16 -19.97 -54.87 33.21
C ARG A 16 -20.51 -54.47 31.84
N PHE A 17 -20.58 -53.16 31.52
CA PHE A 17 -21.18 -52.73 30.25
C PHE A 17 -20.35 -51.69 29.45
N LEU A 18 -19.12 -51.33 29.86
CA LEU A 18 -18.32 -50.36 29.07
C LEU A 18 -17.39 -51.03 28.02
N ALA A 19 -17.05 -52.29 28.12
CA ALA A 19 -16.09 -52.92 27.21
C ALA A 19 -16.64 -53.28 25.81
N LYS A 20 -17.98 -53.38 25.63
CA LYS A 20 -18.57 -53.71 24.33
C LYS A 20 -18.87 -52.49 23.43
N ARG A 21 -18.98 -51.27 24.01
CA ARG A 21 -19.23 -50.08 23.19
C ARG A 21 -17.95 -49.46 22.58
N THR A 22 -16.81 -49.64 23.21
CA THR A 22 -15.55 -49.15 22.68
C THR A 22 -15.02 -49.97 21.51
N SER A 23 -15.30 -51.30 21.48
CA SER A 23 -14.89 -52.13 20.35
C SER A 23 -15.74 -51.88 19.09
N LEU A 24 -17.05 -51.57 19.25
CA LEU A 24 -17.90 -51.24 18.10
C LEU A 24 -17.55 -49.84 17.50
N LEU A 25 -17.17 -48.88 18.31
CA LEU A 25 -16.75 -47.55 17.81
C LEU A 25 -15.36 -47.61 17.13
N ALA A 26 -14.46 -48.44 17.62
CA ALA A 26 -13.15 -48.63 17.01
C ALA A 26 -13.23 -49.38 15.67
N THR A 27 -14.13 -50.38 15.56
CA THR A 27 -14.34 -51.10 14.29
C THR A 27 -15.09 -50.26 13.26
N SER A 28 -16.04 -49.40 13.67
CA SER A 28 -16.72 -48.50 12.74
C SER A 28 -15.79 -47.37 12.25
N ALA A 29 -14.94 -46.84 13.10
CA ALA A 29 -13.94 -45.84 12.70
C ALA A 29 -12.90 -46.42 11.73
N ALA A 30 -12.42 -47.64 11.98
CA ALA A 30 -11.49 -48.32 11.08
C ALA A 30 -12.13 -48.63 9.71
N LEU A 31 -13.42 -48.99 9.69
CA LEU A 31 -14.16 -49.25 8.45
C LEU A 31 -14.38 -47.96 7.64
N VAL A 32 -14.70 -46.85 8.29
CA VAL A 32 -14.85 -45.52 7.63
C VAL A 32 -13.52 -45.03 7.07
N VAL A 33 -12.44 -45.17 7.81
CA VAL A 33 -11.09 -44.79 7.33
C VAL A 33 -10.66 -45.71 6.18
N GLY A 34 -10.92 -47.00 6.27
CA GLY A 34 -10.61 -47.95 5.20
C GLY A 34 -11.41 -47.70 3.91
N VAL A 35 -12.69 -47.36 4.02
CA VAL A 35 -13.53 -47.01 2.86
C VAL A 35 -13.06 -45.67 2.27
N PHE A 36 -12.73 -44.68 3.10
CA PHE A 36 -12.21 -43.39 2.62
C PHE A 36 -10.84 -43.55 1.93
N ALA A 37 -9.94 -44.34 2.49
CA ALA A 37 -8.66 -44.63 1.86
C ALA A 37 -8.83 -45.44 0.54
N ALA A 38 -9.76 -46.39 0.47
CA ALA A 38 -10.05 -47.13 -0.74
C ALA A 38 -10.70 -46.28 -1.82
N THR A 39 -11.65 -45.39 -1.44
CA THR A 39 -12.25 -44.46 -2.41
C THR A 39 -11.24 -43.40 -2.88
N LEU A 40 -10.40 -42.86 -1.99
CA LEU A 40 -9.36 -41.91 -2.38
C LEU A 40 -8.33 -42.58 -3.32
N ASN A 41 -7.91 -43.81 -3.02
CA ASN A 41 -7.00 -44.56 -3.89
C ASN A 41 -7.65 -44.90 -5.24
N TYR A 42 -8.95 -45.28 -5.25
CA TYR A 42 -9.72 -45.45 -6.49
C TYR A 42 -9.76 -44.19 -7.33
N TYR A 43 -10.10 -43.03 -6.71
CA TYR A 43 -10.09 -41.74 -7.43
C TYR A 43 -8.71 -41.35 -7.92
N LEU A 44 -7.65 -41.54 -7.14
CA LEU A 44 -6.28 -41.25 -7.55
C LEU A 44 -5.76 -42.16 -8.65
N THR A 45 -6.09 -43.46 -8.62
CA THR A 45 -5.71 -44.42 -9.67
C THR A 45 -6.56 -44.28 -10.93
N ASP A 46 -7.84 -43.94 -10.81
CA ASP A 46 -8.71 -43.70 -11.97
C ASP A 46 -8.34 -42.39 -12.67
N SER A 47 -8.02 -41.34 -11.92
CA SER A 47 -7.50 -40.08 -12.49
C SER A 47 -6.13 -40.24 -13.15
N ALA A 48 -5.23 -41.06 -12.56
CA ALA A 48 -3.94 -41.35 -13.16
C ALA A 48 -4.06 -42.22 -14.44
N ASN A 49 -4.98 -43.20 -14.42
CA ASN A 49 -5.26 -44.05 -15.58
C ASN A 49 -5.97 -43.27 -16.70
N SER A 50 -6.89 -42.37 -16.36
CA SER A 50 -7.54 -41.51 -17.34
C SER A 50 -6.56 -40.48 -17.94
N ALA A 51 -5.68 -39.91 -17.14
CA ALA A 51 -4.61 -39.00 -17.62
C ALA A 51 -3.60 -39.74 -18.51
N ALA A 52 -3.22 -40.98 -18.16
CA ALA A 52 -2.34 -41.81 -18.97
C ALA A 52 -3.02 -42.30 -20.26
N ALA A 53 -4.33 -42.58 -20.22
CA ALA A 53 -5.11 -42.95 -21.41
C ALA A 53 -5.28 -41.77 -22.38
N VAL A 54 -5.52 -40.56 -21.84
CA VAL A 54 -5.58 -39.31 -22.62
C VAL A 54 -4.23 -38.98 -23.21
N SER A 55 -3.12 -39.14 -22.46
CA SER A 55 -1.76 -38.90 -22.98
C SER A 55 -1.34 -39.91 -24.04
N LYS A 56 -1.90 -41.13 -24.04
CA LYS A 56 -1.68 -42.15 -25.03
C LYS A 56 -2.55 -41.96 -26.30
N ALA A 57 -3.75 -41.37 -26.13
CA ALA A 57 -4.69 -41.12 -27.23
C ALA A 57 -4.44 -39.77 -27.95
N VAL A 58 -3.87 -38.81 -27.28
CA VAL A 58 -3.53 -37.51 -27.81
C VAL A 58 -2.02 -37.27 -27.56
N ASN A 59 -1.25 -37.16 -28.65
CA ASN A 59 0.16 -36.84 -28.57
C ASN A 59 0.24 -35.33 -28.21
N LEU A 60 0.09 -35.01 -26.92
CA LEU A 60 0.03 -33.64 -26.39
C LEU A 60 1.31 -32.82 -26.66
N GLU A 61 2.43 -33.54 -26.93
CA GLU A 61 3.69 -32.87 -27.36
C GLU A 61 3.64 -32.26 -28.76
N LYS A 62 2.60 -32.57 -29.55
CA LYS A 62 2.45 -32.09 -30.94
C LYS A 62 1.26 -31.16 -31.16
N LEU A 63 0.48 -30.87 -30.13
CA LEU A 63 -0.51 -29.81 -30.24
C LEU A 63 0.20 -28.48 -29.95
N PRO A 64 0.33 -27.59 -30.95
CA PRO A 64 0.75 -26.24 -30.66
C PRO A 64 -0.32 -25.67 -29.69
N LEU A 65 0.05 -25.54 -28.45
CA LEU A 65 -0.70 -24.69 -27.50
C LEU A 65 -0.50 -23.26 -27.99
N GLU A 66 -1.27 -22.84 -28.98
CA GLU A 66 -1.42 -21.43 -29.28
C GLU A 66 -2.01 -20.79 -28.04
N THR A 67 -1.16 -20.17 -27.24
CA THR A 67 -1.61 -19.33 -26.12
C THR A 67 -2.40 -18.20 -26.75
N GLN A 68 -3.72 -18.27 -26.63
CA GLN A 68 -4.60 -17.23 -27.12
C GLN A 68 -4.15 -15.90 -26.51
N ASN A 69 -3.80 -14.94 -27.34
CA ASN A 69 -3.36 -13.61 -26.93
C ASN A 69 -4.57 -12.79 -26.44
N LEU A 70 -5.08 -13.18 -25.24
CA LEU A 70 -6.24 -12.55 -24.62
C LEU A 70 -5.80 -11.35 -23.76
N ARG A 71 -6.20 -10.13 -24.15
CA ARG A 71 -5.96 -8.91 -23.38
C ARG A 71 -7.27 -8.12 -23.24
N TRP A 72 -7.53 -7.58 -22.08
CA TRP A 72 -8.76 -6.79 -21.78
C TRP A 72 -10.07 -7.48 -22.14
N GLY A 73 -10.10 -8.83 -22.15
CA GLY A 73 -11.25 -9.63 -22.56
C GLY A 73 -11.41 -9.78 -24.07
N PHE A 74 -10.43 -9.38 -24.88
CA PHE A 74 -10.44 -9.48 -26.35
C PHE A 74 -9.30 -10.35 -26.85
N PHE A 75 -9.56 -11.16 -27.88
CA PHE A 75 -8.54 -11.89 -28.60
C PHE A 75 -7.77 -10.91 -29.52
N MET A 76 -6.53 -10.60 -29.13
CA MET A 76 -5.76 -9.56 -29.81
C MET A 76 -5.39 -9.91 -31.26
N ASP A 77 -5.43 -11.19 -31.62
CA ASP A 77 -5.24 -11.65 -33.00
C ASP A 77 -6.34 -11.16 -33.97
N GLU A 78 -7.50 -10.74 -33.43
CA GLU A 78 -8.61 -10.17 -34.18
C GLU A 78 -8.54 -8.63 -34.30
N TYR A 79 -7.56 -7.99 -33.65
CA TYR A 79 -7.51 -6.53 -33.57
C TYR A 79 -6.12 -6.00 -33.90
N SER A 80 -6.11 -4.85 -34.58
CA SER A 80 -4.96 -3.97 -34.68
C SER A 80 -4.99 -2.98 -33.51
N LEU A 81 -3.87 -2.82 -32.81
CA LEU A 81 -3.71 -1.97 -31.65
C LEU A 81 -2.96 -0.69 -32.02
N THR A 82 -3.52 0.47 -31.71
CA THR A 82 -2.81 1.76 -31.72
C THR A 82 -2.84 2.38 -30.33
N GLU A 83 -1.77 3.07 -29.96
CA GLU A 83 -1.64 3.70 -28.65
C GLU A 83 -1.43 5.21 -28.78
N LYS A 84 -2.07 5.97 -27.90
CA LYS A 84 -1.87 7.40 -27.73
C LYS A 84 -1.60 7.72 -26.28
N GLU A 85 -0.44 8.26 -25.98
CA GLU A 85 -0.12 8.79 -24.66
C GLU A 85 -0.84 10.11 -24.41
N LEU A 86 -1.47 10.23 -23.23
CA LEU A 86 -2.15 11.43 -22.76
C LEU A 86 -1.14 12.49 -22.34
N GLN A 87 -1.21 13.65 -22.97
CA GLN A 87 -0.35 14.78 -22.68
C GLN A 87 -1.11 15.89 -21.92
N ARG A 88 -0.34 16.80 -21.33
CA ARG A 88 -0.92 17.95 -20.62
C ARG A 88 -1.67 18.86 -21.61
N GLY A 89 -2.97 19.04 -21.33
CA GLY A 89 -3.88 19.83 -22.19
C GLY A 89 -4.73 18.99 -23.14
N ASP A 90 -4.49 17.67 -23.23
CA ASP A 90 -5.35 16.79 -24.00
C ASP A 90 -6.79 16.76 -23.44
N VAL A 91 -7.75 16.80 -24.35
CA VAL A 91 -9.17 16.68 -24.04
C VAL A 91 -9.71 15.42 -24.70
N LEU A 92 -10.33 14.53 -23.93
CA LEU A 92 -10.82 13.24 -24.42
C LEU A 92 -11.69 13.39 -25.67
N GLY A 93 -12.58 14.38 -25.69
CA GLY A 93 -13.46 14.62 -26.85
C GLY A 93 -12.67 14.89 -28.13
N SER A 94 -11.62 15.71 -28.07
CA SER A 94 -10.75 16.00 -29.22
C SER A 94 -9.97 14.76 -29.68
N ILE A 95 -9.52 13.94 -28.75
CA ILE A 95 -8.84 12.67 -29.06
C ILE A 95 -9.80 11.72 -29.76
N LEU A 96 -11.02 11.55 -29.25
CA LEU A 96 -12.03 10.67 -29.84
C LEU A 96 -12.43 11.12 -31.25
N MET A 97 -12.58 12.42 -31.47
CA MET A 97 -12.87 12.96 -32.81
C MET A 97 -11.71 12.69 -33.78
N LYS A 98 -10.46 12.86 -33.33
CA LYS A 98 -9.26 12.70 -34.17
C LYS A 98 -8.89 11.25 -34.40
N GLU A 99 -8.77 10.46 -33.35
CA GLU A 99 -8.24 9.08 -33.41
C GLU A 99 -9.33 8.05 -33.72
N ALA A 100 -10.59 8.32 -33.37
CA ALA A 100 -11.72 7.41 -33.58
C ALA A 100 -12.76 7.92 -34.58
N GLY A 101 -12.57 9.09 -35.18
CA GLY A 101 -13.45 9.64 -36.19
C GLY A 101 -14.88 9.94 -35.69
N LEU A 102 -15.09 10.05 -34.37
CA LEU A 102 -16.41 10.30 -33.81
C LEU A 102 -16.84 11.76 -34.05
N SER A 103 -18.08 11.95 -34.42
CA SER A 103 -18.72 13.28 -34.47
C SER A 103 -18.99 13.82 -33.05
N TYR A 104 -19.12 15.13 -32.90
CA TYR A 104 -19.46 15.77 -31.63
C TYR A 104 -20.69 15.20 -30.91
N PRO A 105 -21.83 14.90 -31.60
CA PRO A 105 -22.98 14.23 -30.97
C PRO A 105 -22.64 12.84 -30.42
N GLN A 106 -21.83 12.07 -31.13
CA GLN A 106 -21.38 10.72 -30.69
C GLN A 106 -20.49 10.79 -29.46
N VAL A 107 -19.54 11.74 -29.43
CA VAL A 107 -18.70 12.00 -28.26
C VAL A 107 -19.56 12.38 -27.05
N ASN A 108 -20.56 13.26 -27.23
CA ASN A 108 -21.46 13.65 -26.14
C ASN A 108 -22.25 12.45 -25.59
N LYS A 109 -22.75 11.57 -26.45
CA LYS A 109 -23.49 10.36 -26.04
C LYS A 109 -22.56 9.41 -25.23
N LEU A 110 -21.33 9.22 -25.70
CA LEU A 110 -20.34 8.43 -24.96
C LEU A 110 -20.02 9.07 -23.59
N VAL A 111 -19.83 10.39 -23.54
CA VAL A 111 -19.58 11.13 -22.29
C VAL A 111 -20.76 11.02 -21.33
N GLU A 112 -22.00 11.04 -21.84
CA GLU A 112 -23.19 10.82 -20.99
C GLU A 112 -23.22 9.43 -20.40
N ASN A 113 -22.89 8.40 -21.17
CA ASN A 113 -22.82 7.02 -20.70
C ASN A 113 -21.66 6.76 -19.70
N CYS A 114 -20.68 7.68 -19.60
CA CYS A 114 -19.64 7.65 -18.60
C CYS A 114 -20.09 8.10 -17.21
N LYS A 115 -21.10 8.98 -17.08
CA LYS A 115 -21.38 9.79 -15.88
C LYS A 115 -21.39 8.99 -14.57
N ASP A 116 -22.00 7.82 -14.55
CA ASP A 116 -22.14 6.99 -13.35
C ASP A 116 -21.08 5.87 -13.23
N LYS A 117 -20.32 5.64 -14.29
CA LYS A 117 -19.38 4.53 -14.40
C LYS A 117 -17.93 4.98 -14.34
N PHE A 118 -17.60 6.06 -15.05
CA PHE A 118 -16.22 6.53 -15.19
C PHE A 118 -16.15 8.06 -15.16
N LYS A 119 -15.26 8.59 -14.30
CA LYS A 119 -15.02 10.04 -14.23
C LYS A 119 -14.01 10.46 -15.28
N ILE A 120 -14.42 11.12 -16.34
CA ILE A 120 -13.55 11.57 -17.44
C ILE A 120 -12.36 12.41 -16.92
N ASN A 121 -12.60 13.23 -15.88
CA ASN A 121 -11.54 14.04 -15.26
C ASN A 121 -10.52 13.21 -14.46
N SER A 122 -10.67 11.87 -14.37
CA SER A 122 -9.69 10.96 -13.77
C SER A 122 -8.65 10.44 -14.74
N LEU A 123 -8.70 10.83 -16.00
CA LEU A 123 -7.64 10.55 -16.97
C LEU A 123 -6.32 11.20 -16.51
N ARG A 124 -5.25 10.43 -16.53
CA ARG A 124 -3.94 10.85 -16.03
C ARG A 124 -2.99 11.13 -17.20
N VAL A 125 -2.31 12.27 -17.14
CA VAL A 125 -1.21 12.59 -18.05
C VAL A 125 -0.12 11.52 -17.93
N GLY A 126 0.43 11.08 -19.06
CA GLY A 126 1.41 9.99 -19.16
C GLY A 126 0.79 8.60 -19.26
N SER A 127 -0.53 8.45 -19.10
CA SER A 127 -1.21 7.16 -19.35
C SER A 127 -1.53 7.00 -20.84
N SER A 128 -1.54 5.75 -21.32
CA SER A 128 -1.89 5.43 -22.70
C SER A 128 -3.39 5.16 -22.85
N LEU A 129 -3.99 5.74 -23.88
CA LEU A 129 -5.25 5.29 -24.48
C LEU A 129 -4.93 4.30 -25.60
N ARG A 130 -5.54 3.12 -25.55
CA ARG A 130 -5.33 2.05 -26.52
C ARG A 130 -6.58 1.90 -27.36
N PHE A 131 -6.40 1.96 -28.68
CA PHE A 131 -7.50 1.85 -29.63
C PHE A 131 -7.42 0.52 -30.37
N LEU A 132 -8.54 -0.20 -30.41
CA LEU A 132 -8.67 -1.50 -31.06
C LEU A 132 -9.50 -1.35 -32.34
N SER A 133 -8.90 -1.68 -33.49
CA SER A 133 -9.52 -1.72 -34.83
C SER A 133 -9.51 -3.15 -35.37
N ARG A 134 -10.49 -3.57 -36.16
CA ARG A 134 -10.49 -4.90 -36.79
C ARG A 134 -9.37 -5.09 -37.79
N GLN A 135 -8.96 -4.03 -38.44
CA GLN A 135 -7.85 -4.02 -39.39
C GLN A 135 -7.02 -2.74 -39.21
N PRO A 136 -5.75 -2.73 -39.60
CA PRO A 136 -4.95 -1.52 -39.67
C PRO A 136 -5.68 -0.43 -40.51
N GLU A 137 -5.57 0.82 -40.06
CA GLU A 137 -6.17 2.00 -40.72
C GLU A 137 -7.71 2.09 -40.69
N GLN A 138 -8.40 1.11 -40.12
CA GLN A 138 -9.83 1.23 -39.86
C GLN A 138 -10.14 2.05 -38.61
N VAL A 139 -11.33 2.65 -38.60
CA VAL A 139 -11.83 3.36 -37.43
C VAL A 139 -11.91 2.42 -36.22
N PRO A 140 -11.34 2.78 -35.08
CA PRO A 140 -11.36 1.95 -33.88
C PRO A 140 -12.79 1.64 -33.42
N GLU A 141 -13.01 0.41 -33.00
CA GLU A 141 -14.29 -0.02 -32.41
C GLU A 141 -14.32 0.17 -30.90
N LYS A 142 -13.15 0.14 -30.27
CA LYS A 142 -13.02 0.21 -28.82
C LYS A 142 -11.82 1.07 -28.43
N MET A 143 -11.95 1.72 -27.28
CA MET A 143 -10.86 2.39 -26.60
C MET A 143 -10.68 1.78 -25.21
N ILE A 144 -9.47 1.44 -24.84
CA ILE A 144 -9.10 0.91 -23.53
C ILE A 144 -8.28 1.95 -22.77
N TYR A 145 -8.68 2.21 -21.53
CA TYR A 145 -7.92 3.02 -20.58
C TYR A 145 -7.57 2.18 -19.36
N GLU A 146 -6.29 1.97 -19.13
CA GLU A 146 -5.76 1.15 -18.04
C GLU A 146 -4.82 1.99 -17.17
N PRO A 147 -5.34 2.74 -16.17
CA PRO A 147 -4.55 3.61 -15.32
C PRO A 147 -3.74 2.85 -14.27
N THR A 148 -4.13 1.62 -13.96
CA THR A 148 -3.49 0.74 -12.98
C THR A 148 -3.66 -0.71 -13.41
N PRO A 149 -2.79 -1.63 -12.96
CA PRO A 149 -2.95 -3.05 -13.26
C PRO A 149 -4.23 -3.68 -12.68
N TYR A 150 -4.88 -3.03 -11.73
CA TYR A 150 -6.05 -3.57 -11.00
C TYR A 150 -7.37 -3.40 -11.75
N GLN A 151 -7.44 -2.42 -12.65
CA GLN A 151 -8.67 -2.12 -13.39
C GLN A 151 -8.38 -1.48 -14.75
N TYR A 152 -9.28 -1.71 -15.67
CA TYR A 152 -9.32 -1.01 -16.95
C TYR A 152 -10.74 -0.61 -17.31
N THR A 153 -10.87 0.38 -18.19
CA THR A 153 -12.15 0.85 -18.71
C THR A 153 -12.20 0.58 -20.20
N VAL A 154 -13.25 -0.07 -20.64
CA VAL A 154 -13.57 -0.29 -22.04
C VAL A 154 -14.61 0.73 -22.47
N PHE A 155 -14.30 1.51 -23.49
CA PHE A 155 -15.24 2.41 -24.16
C PHE A 155 -15.58 1.79 -25.51
N ASN A 156 -16.84 1.40 -25.72
CA ASN A 156 -17.32 0.97 -27.00
C ASN A 156 -17.56 2.21 -27.88
N LEU A 157 -16.85 2.35 -28.98
CA LEU A 157 -16.90 3.51 -29.88
C LEU A 157 -17.98 3.39 -30.95
N LYS A 158 -18.75 2.29 -30.95
CA LYS A 158 -19.94 2.06 -31.76
C LYS A 158 -21.20 2.13 -30.89
N GLU A 159 -22.34 2.44 -31.53
CA GLU A 159 -23.63 2.41 -30.80
C GLU A 159 -23.85 1.05 -30.13
N PRO A 160 -24.33 1.08 -28.87
CA PRO A 160 -24.90 2.19 -28.10
C PRO A 160 -23.87 3.02 -27.28
N TYR A 161 -22.58 2.99 -27.57
CA TYR A 161 -21.50 3.72 -26.87
C TYR A 161 -21.39 3.34 -25.39
N GLU A 162 -21.42 2.04 -25.11
CA GLU A 162 -21.32 1.52 -23.75
C GLU A 162 -19.93 1.77 -23.16
N VAL A 163 -19.93 2.01 -21.85
CA VAL A 163 -18.71 2.15 -21.06
C VAL A 163 -18.75 1.15 -19.92
N GLU A 164 -17.70 0.36 -19.80
CA GLU A 164 -17.57 -0.67 -18.80
C GLU A 164 -16.26 -0.48 -18.03
N VAL A 165 -16.33 -0.51 -16.70
CA VAL A 165 -15.16 -0.54 -15.82
C VAL A 165 -14.99 -1.95 -15.29
N VAL A 166 -13.91 -2.58 -15.69
CA VAL A 166 -13.59 -3.95 -15.33
C VAL A 166 -12.57 -3.97 -14.22
N GLN A 167 -12.93 -4.55 -13.09
CA GLN A 167 -11.99 -4.84 -12.00
C GLN A 167 -11.36 -6.21 -12.27
N ARG A 168 -10.03 -6.30 -12.18
CA ARG A 168 -9.33 -7.58 -12.27
C ARG A 168 -9.33 -8.28 -10.92
N GLU A 169 -9.36 -9.59 -10.95
CA GLU A 169 -9.14 -10.41 -9.77
C GLU A 169 -7.71 -10.20 -9.26
N VAL A 170 -7.59 -9.88 -7.98
CA VAL A 170 -6.32 -9.66 -7.30
C VAL A 170 -6.08 -10.81 -6.34
N ARG A 171 -5.05 -11.60 -6.60
CA ARG A 171 -4.57 -12.60 -5.66
C ARG A 171 -3.51 -11.95 -4.77
N THR A 172 -3.67 -12.07 -3.46
CA THR A 172 -2.72 -11.54 -2.48
C THR A 172 -1.94 -12.70 -1.85
N GLU A 173 -0.63 -12.61 -1.86
CA GLU A 173 0.27 -13.58 -1.20
C GLU A 173 1.15 -12.87 -0.17
N ILE A 174 1.47 -13.60 0.90
CA ILE A 174 2.45 -13.13 1.88
C ILE A 174 3.83 -13.56 1.39
N VAL A 175 4.67 -12.58 1.14
CA VAL A 175 6.05 -12.80 0.67
C VAL A 175 7.04 -12.14 1.61
N ALA A 176 8.27 -12.64 1.59
CA ALA A 176 9.36 -12.09 2.38
C ALA A 176 10.52 -11.71 1.47
N ALA A 177 11.18 -10.61 1.79
CA ALA A 177 12.37 -10.15 1.12
C ALA A 177 13.41 -9.67 2.14
N SER A 178 14.67 -9.67 1.71
CA SER A 178 15.79 -9.18 2.53
C SER A 178 16.85 -8.57 1.63
N GLY A 179 17.72 -7.76 2.20
CA GLY A 179 18.86 -7.22 1.46
C GLY A 179 19.94 -6.68 2.39
N VAL A 180 21.12 -6.51 1.81
CA VAL A 180 22.27 -5.83 2.40
C VAL A 180 22.54 -4.58 1.59
N LEU A 181 22.72 -3.44 2.24
CA LEU A 181 22.98 -2.17 1.59
C LEU A 181 24.44 -2.11 1.12
N GLU A 182 24.64 -2.01 -0.18
CA GLU A 182 25.95 -1.71 -0.78
C GLU A 182 26.15 -0.21 -0.95
N THR A 183 25.10 0.51 -1.31
CA THR A 183 25.10 1.96 -1.49
C THR A 183 24.04 2.62 -0.63
N ASN A 184 22.76 2.43 -0.94
CA ASN A 184 21.63 3.00 -0.22
C ASN A 184 20.43 2.06 -0.21
N PHE A 185 19.45 2.37 0.63
CA PHE A 185 18.26 1.53 0.84
C PHE A 185 17.40 1.33 -0.42
N TRP A 186 17.24 2.40 -1.22
CA TRP A 186 16.49 2.34 -2.48
C TRP A 186 17.13 1.40 -3.48
N GLN A 187 18.45 1.52 -3.66
CA GLN A 187 19.18 0.65 -4.56
C GLN A 187 19.09 -0.80 -4.13
N ALA A 188 19.26 -1.08 -2.83
CA ALA A 188 19.14 -2.42 -2.30
C ALA A 188 17.74 -3.04 -2.51
N LEU A 189 16.67 -2.25 -2.50
CA LEU A 189 15.31 -2.71 -2.82
C LEU A 189 15.14 -2.94 -4.33
N THR A 190 15.58 -1.99 -5.16
CA THR A 190 15.50 -2.09 -6.61
C THR A 190 16.28 -3.30 -7.14
N ASP A 191 17.47 -3.56 -6.62
CA ASP A 191 18.30 -4.72 -6.97
C ASP A 191 17.61 -6.05 -6.61
N ASN A 192 16.73 -6.03 -5.62
CA ASN A 192 15.86 -7.15 -5.27
C ASN A 192 14.56 -7.22 -6.10
N GLY A 193 14.38 -6.35 -7.10
CA GLY A 193 13.15 -6.27 -7.89
C GLY A 193 11.92 -5.82 -7.08
N LEU A 194 12.14 -5.18 -5.94
CA LEU A 194 11.08 -4.69 -5.07
C LEU A 194 10.62 -3.30 -5.51
N SER A 195 9.35 -2.99 -5.26
CA SER A 195 8.74 -1.75 -5.72
C SER A 195 9.16 -0.53 -4.87
N ASP A 196 9.12 0.64 -5.49
CA ASP A 196 9.28 1.92 -4.79
C ASP A 196 8.23 2.11 -3.69
N GLU A 197 7.02 1.57 -3.89
CA GLU A 197 5.94 1.62 -2.89
C GLU A 197 6.31 0.85 -1.62
N LEU A 198 6.97 -0.29 -1.75
CA LEU A 198 7.47 -1.05 -0.60
C LEU A 198 8.57 -0.29 0.13
N ALA A 199 9.47 0.36 -0.61
CA ALA A 199 10.52 1.20 -0.03
C ALA A 199 9.94 2.36 0.78
N ASP A 200 9.00 3.12 0.21
CA ASP A 200 8.27 4.19 0.89
C ASP A 200 7.57 3.66 2.14
N GLY A 201 6.88 2.52 2.01
CA GLY A 201 6.19 1.88 3.13
C GLY A 201 7.13 1.49 4.27
N MET A 202 8.28 0.88 3.97
CA MET A 202 9.29 0.52 4.97
C MET A 202 9.87 1.75 5.66
N ILE A 203 10.18 2.80 4.91
CA ILE A 203 10.64 4.08 5.48
C ILE A 203 9.58 4.64 6.44
N ASP A 204 8.31 4.62 6.04
CA ASP A 204 7.22 5.15 6.86
C ASP A 204 7.03 4.35 8.17
N VAL A 205 7.04 3.02 8.11
CA VAL A 205 6.82 2.17 9.31
C VAL A 205 8.03 2.10 10.24
N LEU A 206 9.24 2.36 9.74
CA LEU A 206 10.48 2.37 10.53
C LEU A 206 10.94 3.79 10.90
N ALA A 207 10.24 4.84 10.47
CA ALA A 207 10.64 6.25 10.61
C ALA A 207 10.88 6.71 12.07
N SER A 208 10.28 6.03 13.07
CA SER A 208 10.48 6.37 14.48
C SER A 208 11.84 5.92 15.01
N SER A 209 12.35 4.80 14.51
CA SER A 209 13.53 4.10 15.04
C SER A 209 14.74 4.13 14.11
N VAL A 210 14.54 4.36 12.80
CA VAL A 210 15.61 4.38 11.80
C VAL A 210 15.80 5.79 11.21
N ASP A 211 17.05 6.26 11.16
CA ASP A 211 17.43 7.46 10.42
C ASP A 211 17.97 7.07 9.04
N PHE A 212 17.07 7.07 8.03
CA PHE A 212 17.40 6.74 6.65
C PHE A 212 18.25 7.78 5.92
N TYR A 213 18.53 8.95 6.52
CA TYR A 213 19.47 9.93 5.97
C TYR A 213 20.95 9.58 6.25
N HIS A 214 21.19 8.74 7.25
CA HIS A 214 22.53 8.33 7.68
C HIS A 214 22.70 6.81 7.57
N GLN A 215 22.31 6.27 6.41
CA GLN A 215 22.50 4.86 6.08
C GLN A 215 23.99 4.55 5.91
N LYS A 216 24.38 3.30 6.19
CA LYS A 216 25.75 2.84 6.01
C LYS A 216 25.78 1.61 5.11
N GLN A 217 26.86 1.48 4.37
CA GLN A 217 27.18 0.21 3.71
C GLN A 217 27.24 -0.91 4.74
N GLY A 218 26.64 -2.05 4.45
CA GLY A 218 26.52 -3.18 5.35
C GLY A 218 25.30 -3.14 6.27
N ASP A 219 24.52 -2.05 6.33
CA ASP A 219 23.19 -2.08 6.93
C ASP A 219 22.32 -3.13 6.21
N ARG A 220 21.39 -3.77 6.93
CA ARG A 220 20.60 -4.89 6.39
C ARG A 220 19.12 -4.69 6.70
N PHE A 221 18.28 -5.28 5.88
CA PHE A 221 16.85 -5.30 6.15
C PHE A 221 16.21 -6.65 5.84
N LYS A 222 15.07 -6.90 6.48
CA LYS A 222 14.12 -7.94 6.10
C LYS A 222 12.71 -7.36 6.17
N VAL A 223 11.84 -7.84 5.30
CA VAL A 223 10.44 -7.42 5.28
C VAL A 223 9.54 -8.60 4.92
N VAL A 224 8.40 -8.68 5.57
CA VAL A 224 7.28 -9.56 5.23
C VAL A 224 6.11 -8.68 4.87
N PHE A 225 5.53 -8.87 3.70
CA PHE A 225 4.49 -7.99 3.15
C PHE A 225 3.51 -8.73 2.25
N GLU A 226 2.40 -8.10 1.96
CA GLU A 226 1.41 -8.57 0.99
C GLU A 226 1.86 -8.17 -0.43
N GLN A 227 2.04 -9.16 -1.31
CA GLN A 227 2.29 -8.96 -2.73
C GLN A 227 0.99 -9.21 -3.49
N HIS A 228 0.60 -8.26 -4.32
CA HIS A 228 -0.55 -8.39 -5.20
C HIS A 228 -0.17 -8.97 -6.55
N PHE A 229 -0.96 -9.94 -7.00
CA PHE A 229 -0.81 -10.55 -8.32
C PHE A 229 -2.09 -10.35 -9.13
N VAL A 230 -1.92 -9.98 -10.38
CA VAL A 230 -3.00 -9.89 -11.36
C VAL A 230 -2.57 -10.70 -12.58
N MET A 231 -3.38 -11.66 -13.01
CA MET A 231 -3.08 -12.57 -14.13
C MET A 231 -1.72 -13.30 -13.98
N GLY A 232 -1.31 -13.56 -12.74
CA GLY A 232 -0.04 -14.22 -12.43
C GLY A 232 1.17 -13.30 -12.33
N GLU A 233 1.04 -12.03 -12.70
CA GLU A 233 2.12 -11.03 -12.62
C GLU A 233 2.05 -10.27 -11.29
N ALA A 234 3.21 -10.02 -10.67
CA ALA A 234 3.32 -9.16 -9.52
C ALA A 234 3.11 -7.69 -9.93
N VAL A 235 2.09 -7.03 -9.37
CA VAL A 235 1.65 -5.70 -9.85
C VAL A 235 1.73 -4.60 -8.82
N GLY A 236 1.92 -4.91 -7.57
CA GLY A 236 2.02 -3.92 -6.50
C GLY A 236 2.11 -4.56 -5.13
N THR A 237 2.38 -3.75 -4.13
CA THR A 237 2.51 -4.17 -2.74
C THR A 237 1.29 -3.74 -1.94
N GLY A 238 0.85 -4.63 -1.05
CA GLY A 238 -0.16 -4.33 -0.06
C GLY A 238 0.48 -3.92 1.26
N LYS A 239 -0.02 -4.48 2.33
CA LYS A 239 0.38 -4.15 3.68
C LYS A 239 1.74 -4.76 4.04
N ILE A 240 2.61 -4.00 4.69
CA ILE A 240 3.77 -4.54 5.39
C ILE A 240 3.29 -5.23 6.66
N ILE A 241 3.64 -6.50 6.84
CA ILE A 241 3.24 -7.30 8.01
C ILE A 241 4.27 -7.17 9.11
N ALA A 242 5.56 -7.27 8.74
CA ALA A 242 6.67 -7.04 9.65
C ALA A 242 7.89 -6.56 8.87
N ALA A 243 8.69 -5.70 9.49
CA ALA A 243 9.95 -5.26 8.95
C ALA A 243 11.00 -5.16 10.04
N VAL A 244 12.26 -5.42 9.68
CA VAL A 244 13.42 -5.16 10.53
C VAL A 244 14.51 -4.48 9.71
N TYR A 245 15.13 -3.49 10.30
CA TYR A 245 16.34 -2.83 9.80
C TYR A 245 17.43 -3.01 10.83
N ASP A 246 18.54 -3.59 10.40
CA ASP A 246 19.68 -3.91 11.23
C ASP A 246 20.88 -3.05 10.85
N ARG A 247 21.39 -2.29 11.81
CA ARG A 247 22.60 -1.50 11.68
C ARG A 247 23.63 -1.97 12.70
N GLU A 248 24.68 -2.63 12.23
CA GLU A 248 25.79 -3.08 13.07
C GLU A 248 25.32 -3.96 14.27
N GLY A 249 24.29 -4.80 14.06
CA GLY A 249 23.68 -5.64 15.10
C GLY A 249 22.62 -4.95 15.95
N LYS A 250 22.31 -3.68 15.67
CA LYS A 250 21.20 -2.96 16.30
C LYS A 250 19.97 -3.05 15.43
N GLU A 251 19.05 -3.90 15.82
CA GLU A 251 17.81 -4.14 15.10
C GLU A 251 16.72 -3.14 15.48
N SER A 252 16.03 -2.61 14.47
CA SER A 252 14.85 -1.75 14.60
C SER A 252 13.69 -2.43 13.90
N TYR A 253 12.64 -2.70 14.64
CA TYR A 253 11.48 -3.46 14.17
C TYR A 253 10.26 -2.59 13.94
N ALA A 254 9.42 -3.02 13.00
CA ALA A 254 8.04 -2.57 12.85
C ALA A 254 7.14 -3.78 12.62
N PHE A 255 6.07 -3.91 13.41
CA PHE A 255 5.09 -4.99 13.33
C PHE A 255 3.71 -4.41 13.10
N HIS A 256 3.00 -4.94 12.10
CA HIS A 256 1.60 -4.65 11.93
C HIS A 256 0.78 -5.36 13.01
N PHE A 257 0.03 -4.60 13.77
CA PHE A 257 -0.92 -5.11 14.77
C PHE A 257 -2.07 -4.14 14.90
N GLN A 258 -3.26 -4.55 14.47
CA GLN A 258 -4.44 -3.70 14.46
C GLN A 258 -5.56 -4.34 15.27
N LYS A 259 -6.10 -3.59 16.21
CA LYS A 259 -7.29 -3.92 16.98
C LYS A 259 -8.33 -2.82 16.81
N GLU A 260 -9.60 -3.20 16.95
CA GLU A 260 -10.71 -2.24 16.89
C GLU A 260 -10.51 -1.11 17.92
N GLY A 261 -10.70 0.12 17.49
CA GLY A 261 -10.49 1.33 18.31
C GLY A 261 -9.05 1.83 18.43
N GLN A 262 -8.05 1.14 17.89
CA GLN A 262 -6.68 1.64 17.84
C GLN A 262 -6.48 2.60 16.66
N LYS A 263 -5.69 3.66 16.89
CA LYS A 263 -5.40 4.69 15.87
C LYS A 263 -4.21 4.36 14.98
N THR A 264 -3.33 3.51 15.47
CA THR A 264 -2.14 3.07 14.74
C THR A 264 -2.19 1.57 14.53
N ASP A 265 -1.54 1.13 13.49
CA ASP A 265 -1.48 -0.25 13.02
C ASP A 265 -0.06 -0.82 13.02
N TYR A 266 0.97 0.01 13.33
CA TYR A 266 2.37 -0.41 13.41
C TYR A 266 3.00 -0.05 14.74
N TYR A 267 3.74 -1.01 15.30
CA TYR A 267 4.41 -0.90 16.60
C TYR A 267 5.85 -1.39 16.51
N ASP A 268 6.75 -0.79 17.31
CA ASP A 268 8.10 -1.27 17.51
C ASP A 268 8.15 -2.51 18.43
N TYR A 269 9.34 -3.00 18.72
CA TYR A 269 9.54 -4.17 19.58
C TYR A 269 8.90 -4.02 20.98
N ASP A 270 8.89 -2.82 21.53
CA ASP A 270 8.36 -2.49 22.86
C ASP A 270 6.86 -2.14 22.84
N GLY A 271 6.19 -2.26 21.72
CA GLY A 271 4.78 -1.89 21.55
C GLY A 271 4.56 -0.37 21.49
N ARG A 272 5.59 0.43 21.19
CA ARG A 272 5.42 1.84 20.91
C ARG A 272 4.96 2.01 19.47
N PRO A 273 4.01 2.93 19.19
CA PRO A 273 3.64 3.25 17.82
C PRO A 273 4.87 3.57 16.96
N ALA A 274 5.04 2.87 15.84
CA ALA A 274 6.16 3.01 14.94
C ALA A 274 6.17 4.35 14.18
N ARG A 275 5.05 5.06 14.17
CA ARG A 275 4.95 6.40 13.60
C ARG A 275 5.35 7.45 14.62
N LYS A 276 6.17 8.41 14.20
CA LYS A 276 6.48 9.60 15.03
C LYS A 276 5.21 10.38 15.31
N ALA A 277 5.08 10.93 16.52
CA ALA A 277 3.96 11.82 16.83
C ALA A 277 3.88 13.02 15.86
N PHE A 278 5.04 13.48 15.39
CA PHE A 278 5.15 14.56 14.40
C PHE A 278 6.23 14.25 13.36
N LEU A 279 5.91 14.47 12.07
CA LEU A 279 6.90 14.45 11.00
C LEU A 279 7.87 15.63 11.15
N LYS A 280 9.10 15.45 10.70
CA LYS A 280 10.16 16.49 10.79
C LYS A 280 9.92 17.67 9.86
N ALA A 281 9.23 17.49 8.73
CA ALA A 281 8.98 18.49 7.73
C ALA A 281 7.57 18.38 7.12
N PRO A 282 6.97 19.50 6.67
CA PRO A 282 5.65 19.51 6.05
C PRO A 282 5.68 19.20 4.55
N VAL A 283 6.83 18.89 3.98
CA VAL A 283 7.05 18.54 2.56
C VAL A 283 8.10 17.45 2.45
N LYS A 284 7.90 16.47 1.54
CA LYS A 284 8.79 15.30 1.40
C LYS A 284 10.18 15.69 0.88
N VAL A 285 10.23 16.55 -0.13
CA VAL A 285 11.48 17.03 -0.75
C VAL A 285 11.59 18.53 -0.57
N SER A 286 12.53 18.98 0.24
CA SER A 286 12.71 20.41 0.51
C SER A 286 14.08 20.73 1.07
N ARG A 287 14.41 22.01 0.99
CA ARG A 287 15.58 22.60 1.63
C ARG A 287 15.12 23.69 2.62
N ILE A 288 15.64 23.68 3.83
CA ILE A 288 15.39 24.77 4.78
C ILE A 288 16.08 26.02 4.24
N SER A 289 15.30 27.01 3.85
CA SER A 289 15.79 28.31 3.34
C SER A 289 15.89 29.35 4.43
N SER A 290 15.09 29.26 5.51
CA SER A 290 15.17 30.13 6.66
C SER A 290 14.70 29.42 7.93
N ARG A 291 15.44 29.59 9.02
CA ARG A 291 15.12 29.01 10.33
C ARG A 291 14.31 29.98 11.19
N PHE A 292 13.72 29.46 12.25
CA PHE A 292 13.11 30.24 13.32
C PHE A 292 14.16 31.20 13.91
N ASN A 293 13.83 32.50 13.97
CA ASN A 293 14.72 33.53 14.48
C ASN A 293 13.91 34.70 15.06
N MET A 294 14.15 35.05 16.31
CA MET A 294 13.48 36.17 16.98
C MET A 294 13.87 37.55 16.47
N ASN A 295 15.02 37.67 15.79
CA ASN A 295 15.56 38.94 15.33
C ASN A 295 16.17 38.80 13.93
N ARG A 296 15.32 38.48 12.90
CA ARG A 296 15.77 38.34 11.51
C ARG A 296 15.55 39.63 10.74
N PHE A 297 16.53 40.06 9.93
CA PHE A 297 16.33 41.12 8.94
C PHE A 297 15.34 40.60 7.85
N HIS A 298 14.21 41.31 7.68
CA HIS A 298 13.16 40.91 6.77
C HIS A 298 13.46 41.36 5.33
N PRO A 299 13.64 40.43 4.35
CA PRO A 299 14.15 40.83 3.02
C PRO A 299 13.18 41.70 2.21
N VAL A 300 11.87 41.65 2.50
CA VAL A 300 10.85 42.45 1.81
C VAL A 300 10.54 43.74 2.55
N LEU A 301 10.57 43.75 3.87
CA LEU A 301 10.16 44.88 4.70
C LEU A 301 11.37 45.78 5.10
N HIS A 302 12.60 45.28 4.86
CA HIS A 302 13.86 45.97 5.14
C HIS A 302 14.05 46.46 6.60
N TYR A 303 13.46 45.76 7.56
CA TYR A 303 13.69 45.98 8.99
C TYR A 303 13.76 44.66 9.77
N HIS A 304 14.27 44.72 10.99
CA HIS A 304 14.35 43.54 11.85
C HIS A 304 12.96 43.12 12.35
N LYS A 305 12.56 41.86 12.04
CA LYS A 305 11.31 41.30 12.45
C LYS A 305 11.49 39.81 12.80
N ALA A 306 10.85 39.36 13.87
CA ALA A 306 10.86 37.95 14.23
C ALA A 306 10.29 37.07 13.10
N HIS A 307 11.03 36.05 12.73
CA HIS A 307 10.57 34.95 11.89
C HIS A 307 10.22 33.77 12.78
N LEU A 308 8.94 33.66 13.16
CA LEU A 308 8.44 32.66 14.11
C LEU A 308 8.02 31.36 13.40
N GLY A 309 8.81 30.92 12.44
CA GLY A 309 8.61 29.71 11.67
C GLY A 309 9.89 29.22 11.01
N THR A 310 9.79 28.11 10.29
CA THR A 310 10.86 27.56 9.43
C THR A 310 10.36 27.55 8.00
N ASP A 311 11.14 28.12 7.08
CA ASP A 311 10.81 28.16 5.66
C ASP A 311 11.42 26.95 4.95
N TYR A 312 10.57 26.13 4.35
CA TYR A 312 10.92 24.97 3.53
C TYR A 312 10.71 25.33 2.06
N ALA A 313 11.80 25.59 1.33
CA ALA A 313 11.76 25.85 -0.10
C ALA A 313 11.51 24.55 -0.86
N ALA A 314 10.50 24.55 -1.72
CA ALA A 314 10.13 23.47 -2.60
C ALA A 314 9.48 24.03 -3.88
N PRO A 315 9.47 23.29 -5.01
CA PRO A 315 8.83 23.73 -6.24
C PRO A 315 7.36 24.09 -6.03
N HIS A 316 6.87 25.08 -6.82
CA HIS A 316 5.46 25.46 -6.80
C HIS A 316 4.57 24.24 -7.13
N GLY A 317 3.50 24.04 -6.36
CA GLY A 317 2.60 22.90 -6.54
C GLY A 317 3.01 21.63 -5.80
N THR A 318 4.18 21.59 -5.15
CA THR A 318 4.59 20.45 -4.29
C THR A 318 3.54 20.24 -3.20
N PRO A 319 3.08 19.00 -2.94
CA PRO A 319 2.15 18.72 -1.87
C PRO A 319 2.69 19.12 -0.49
N ILE A 320 1.88 19.84 0.28
CA ILE A 320 2.11 20.15 1.69
C ILE A 320 1.29 19.14 2.51
N ILE A 321 1.96 18.48 3.43
CA ILE A 321 1.34 17.43 4.26
C ILE A 321 1.17 17.89 5.71
N SER A 322 0.14 17.38 6.38
CA SER A 322 0.01 17.57 7.82
C SER A 322 1.10 16.79 8.56
N VAL A 323 1.84 17.45 9.44
CA VAL A 323 2.93 16.80 10.19
C VAL A 323 2.44 15.85 11.29
N ALA A 324 1.18 15.92 11.69
CA ALA A 324 0.53 15.03 12.65
C ALA A 324 -0.98 14.95 12.37
N GLU A 325 -1.67 13.97 12.94
CA GLU A 325 -3.13 13.97 12.92
C GLU A 325 -3.70 15.19 13.65
N GLY A 326 -4.87 15.67 13.25
CA GLY A 326 -5.49 16.79 13.92
C GLY A 326 -6.77 17.27 13.26
N THR A 327 -7.25 18.42 13.72
CA THR A 327 -8.42 19.09 13.17
C THR A 327 -8.01 20.46 12.62
N VAL A 328 -8.39 20.71 11.37
CA VAL A 328 -8.18 22.03 10.74
C VAL A 328 -9.00 23.06 11.49
N VAL A 329 -8.35 24.05 12.09
CA VAL A 329 -9.03 25.17 12.75
C VAL A 329 -9.21 26.36 11.81
N GLU A 330 -8.32 26.55 10.87
CA GLU A 330 -8.42 27.58 9.82
C GLU A 330 -7.88 27.06 8.48
N ALA A 331 -8.60 27.32 7.39
CA ALA A 331 -8.15 27.17 6.02
C ALA A 331 -8.66 28.40 5.26
N THR A 332 -7.82 29.43 5.12
CA THR A 332 -8.24 30.76 4.63
C THR A 332 -7.06 31.53 4.06
N ARG A 333 -7.35 32.70 3.48
CA ARG A 333 -6.34 33.67 3.04
C ARG A 333 -6.38 34.89 3.94
N ARG A 334 -5.21 35.33 4.46
CA ARG A 334 -5.13 36.51 5.33
C ARG A 334 -3.77 37.20 5.19
N GLY A 335 -3.78 38.47 4.75
CA GLY A 335 -2.65 39.38 4.77
C GLY A 335 -1.33 38.77 4.32
N GLY A 336 -0.28 39.00 5.08
CA GLY A 336 1.07 38.52 4.79
C GLY A 336 1.24 36.98 4.83
N ASN A 337 0.33 36.23 5.46
CA ASN A 337 0.38 34.78 5.49
C ASN A 337 -0.02 34.15 4.13
N GLY A 338 -0.71 34.90 3.27
CA GLY A 338 -1.29 34.33 2.04
C GLY A 338 -2.38 33.30 2.34
N ASN A 339 -2.49 32.28 1.48
CA ASN A 339 -3.31 31.12 1.77
C ASN A 339 -2.61 30.25 2.82
N PHE A 340 -3.33 29.84 3.86
CA PHE A 340 -2.75 29.02 4.92
C PHE A 340 -3.76 28.05 5.53
N VAL A 341 -3.23 26.97 6.06
CA VAL A 341 -3.97 26.01 6.90
C VAL A 341 -3.36 26.03 8.29
N ARG A 342 -4.21 26.03 9.33
CA ARG A 342 -3.83 25.86 10.73
C ARG A 342 -4.53 24.64 11.29
N ILE A 343 -3.78 23.77 11.97
CA ILE A 343 -4.24 22.50 12.49
C ILE A 343 -3.98 22.45 13.98
N ARG A 344 -5.01 22.05 14.75
CA ARG A 344 -4.89 21.69 16.15
C ARG A 344 -4.75 20.18 16.26
N HIS A 345 -3.65 19.73 16.86
CA HIS A 345 -3.33 18.31 17.02
C HIS A 345 -3.92 17.76 18.33
N ASP A 346 -3.74 18.53 19.40
CA ASP A 346 -4.30 18.24 20.74
C ASP A 346 -4.45 19.54 21.56
N GLY A 347 -4.58 19.43 22.85
CA GLY A 347 -4.64 20.60 23.77
C GLY A 347 -3.31 21.36 23.88
N THR A 348 -2.21 20.80 23.44
CA THR A 348 -0.85 21.31 23.61
C THR A 348 -0.27 21.89 22.32
N TYR A 349 -0.51 21.22 21.18
CA TYR A 349 0.19 21.48 19.93
C TYR A 349 -0.73 21.94 18.80
N GLU A 350 -0.27 22.98 18.09
CA GLU A 350 -0.87 23.45 16.84
C GLU A 350 0.22 23.72 15.79
N THR A 351 -0.13 23.56 14.51
CA THR A 351 0.75 23.87 13.39
C THR A 351 0.06 24.76 12.37
N GLN A 352 0.84 25.50 11.60
CA GLN A 352 0.35 26.37 10.54
C GLN A 352 1.27 26.31 9.33
N TYR A 353 0.68 26.26 8.15
CA TYR A 353 1.35 26.08 6.85
C TYR A 353 0.94 27.22 5.94
N LEU A 354 1.88 28.11 5.62
CA LEU A 354 1.62 29.39 4.96
C LEU A 354 2.07 29.39 3.49
N HIS A 355 1.66 30.46 2.79
CA HIS A 355 2.05 30.80 1.42
C HIS A 355 1.59 29.77 0.37
N MET A 356 0.56 28.98 0.68
CA MET A 356 0.03 27.97 -0.23
C MET A 356 -0.47 28.57 -1.55
N SER A 357 -0.31 27.84 -2.65
CA SER A 357 -0.98 28.14 -3.93
C SER A 357 -2.49 27.85 -3.86
N GLY A 358 -2.88 26.80 -3.12
CA GLY A 358 -4.25 26.41 -2.90
C GLY A 358 -4.37 25.32 -1.84
N PHE A 359 -5.61 25.06 -1.42
CA PHE A 359 -5.94 24.00 -0.47
C PHE A 359 -6.21 22.69 -1.24
N ALA A 360 -5.91 21.55 -0.62
CA ALA A 360 -6.32 20.26 -1.15
C ALA A 360 -7.85 20.09 -1.05
N ARG A 361 -8.41 19.24 -1.88
CA ARG A 361 -9.86 19.02 -1.93
C ARG A 361 -10.40 18.58 -0.57
N GLY A 362 -11.46 19.25 -0.10
CA GLY A 362 -12.11 18.94 1.17
C GLY A 362 -11.45 19.56 2.41
N ILE A 363 -10.34 20.26 2.29
CA ILE A 363 -9.67 20.93 3.41
C ILE A 363 -10.38 22.25 3.74
N ARG A 364 -11.02 22.27 4.91
CA ARG A 364 -11.74 23.43 5.47
C ARG A 364 -11.76 23.34 6.99
N ALA A 365 -12.09 24.43 7.67
CA ALA A 365 -12.25 24.41 9.13
C ALA A 365 -13.21 23.29 9.56
N GLY A 366 -12.85 22.58 10.61
CA GLY A 366 -13.56 21.40 11.15
C GLY A 366 -13.15 20.06 10.51
N THR A 367 -12.39 20.06 9.39
CA THR A 367 -11.93 18.80 8.76
C THR A 367 -10.90 18.11 9.64
N ARG A 368 -11.09 16.82 9.92
CA ARG A 368 -10.04 15.97 10.51
C ARG A 368 -9.05 15.55 9.42
N VAL A 369 -7.79 15.62 9.72
CA VAL A 369 -6.69 15.22 8.83
C VAL A 369 -5.80 14.21 9.53
N ALA A 370 -5.32 13.23 8.77
CA ALA A 370 -4.32 12.27 9.22
C ALA A 370 -2.91 12.85 9.08
N GLN A 371 -1.94 12.29 9.83
CA GLN A 371 -0.52 12.54 9.59
C GLN A 371 -0.15 12.12 8.16
N GLY A 372 0.62 12.96 7.45
CA GLY A 372 1.01 12.71 6.05
C GLY A 372 -0.07 13.06 5.02
N GLN A 373 -1.30 13.39 5.44
CA GLN A 373 -2.34 13.79 4.51
C GLN A 373 -2.01 15.12 3.83
N THR A 374 -2.17 15.18 2.50
CA THR A 374 -2.02 16.44 1.73
C THR A 374 -3.12 17.43 2.14
N ILE A 375 -2.71 18.62 2.58
CA ILE A 375 -3.59 19.69 3.04
C ILE A 375 -3.62 20.90 2.10
N GLY A 376 -2.67 20.98 1.18
CA GLY A 376 -2.54 22.04 0.19
C GLY A 376 -1.26 21.89 -0.62
N TYR A 377 -0.89 22.94 -1.33
CA TYR A 377 0.22 22.90 -2.27
C TYR A 377 1.12 24.13 -2.08
N VAL A 378 2.43 23.93 -2.24
CA VAL A 378 3.43 25.02 -2.16
C VAL A 378 3.11 26.12 -3.16
N GLY A 379 3.18 27.35 -2.70
CA GLY A 379 2.99 28.54 -3.49
C GLY A 379 3.91 29.69 -3.05
N SER A 380 3.52 30.90 -3.40
CA SER A 380 4.20 32.14 -3.00
C SER A 380 3.17 33.24 -2.69
N THR A 381 2.01 32.88 -2.14
CA THR A 381 0.95 33.86 -1.81
C THR A 381 1.30 34.62 -0.53
N GLY A 382 0.84 35.87 -0.43
CA GLY A 382 1.14 36.75 0.71
C GLY A 382 2.55 37.39 0.62
N LEU A 383 3.23 37.52 1.76
CA LEU A 383 4.59 38.10 1.84
C LEU A 383 5.66 37.02 1.65
N ALA A 384 5.78 36.50 0.44
CA ALA A 384 6.76 35.49 0.07
C ALA A 384 7.64 36.00 -1.08
N THR A 385 8.95 35.69 -1.05
CA THR A 385 9.92 36.04 -2.08
C THR A 385 10.08 34.99 -3.17
N GLY A 386 9.52 33.80 -2.96
CA GLY A 386 9.56 32.67 -3.89
C GLY A 386 8.80 31.47 -3.34
N PRO A 387 8.69 30.38 -4.11
CA PRO A 387 7.93 29.19 -3.68
C PRO A 387 8.54 28.55 -2.45
N HIS A 388 7.77 28.49 -1.35
CA HIS A 388 8.11 27.81 -0.10
C HIS A 388 6.87 27.61 0.76
N VAL A 389 6.96 26.79 1.78
CA VAL A 389 6.02 26.75 2.91
C VAL A 389 6.70 27.29 4.15
N CYS A 390 6.14 28.37 4.73
CA CYS A 390 6.53 28.81 6.07
C CYS A 390 5.76 27.98 7.09
N PHE A 391 6.49 27.10 7.79
CA PHE A 391 5.94 26.19 8.78
C PHE A 391 6.09 26.77 10.18
N ARG A 392 4.97 26.92 10.89
CA ARG A 392 4.95 27.44 12.26
C ARG A 392 4.42 26.38 13.21
N PHE A 393 4.97 26.34 14.41
CA PHE A 393 4.65 25.36 15.44
C PHE A 393 4.34 26.06 16.77
N TRP A 394 3.26 25.66 17.42
CA TRP A 394 2.89 26.17 18.75
C TRP A 394 2.92 25.05 19.77
N LYS A 395 3.42 25.37 20.96
CA LYS A 395 3.31 24.56 22.17
C LYS A 395 2.69 25.42 23.25
N ASN A 396 1.55 24.98 23.81
CA ASN A 396 0.79 25.72 24.83
C ASN A 396 0.50 27.16 24.41
N GLY A 397 0.07 27.38 23.17
CA GLY A 397 -0.28 28.69 22.62
C GLY A 397 0.91 29.62 22.29
N ARG A 398 2.16 29.18 22.48
CA ARG A 398 3.38 29.97 22.13
C ARG A 398 4.07 29.37 20.90
N GLN A 399 4.48 30.25 19.97
CA GLN A 399 5.29 29.82 18.82
C GLN A 399 6.69 29.42 19.27
N VAL A 400 7.17 28.29 18.76
CA VAL A 400 8.44 27.68 19.16
C VAL A 400 9.20 27.16 17.94
N ASP A 401 10.51 27.02 18.07
CA ASP A 401 11.34 26.36 17.06
C ASP A 401 11.15 24.85 17.14
N HIS A 402 10.39 24.28 16.21
CA HIS A 402 10.08 22.83 16.21
C HIS A 402 11.33 21.95 16.01
N LEU A 403 12.39 22.48 15.36
CA LEU A 403 13.65 21.75 15.16
C LEU A 403 14.43 21.53 16.46
N ARG A 404 14.11 22.32 17.49
CA ARG A 404 14.73 22.24 18.82
C ARG A 404 13.83 21.59 19.87
N LEU A 405 12.61 21.20 19.47
CA LEU A 405 11.68 20.58 20.39
C LEU A 405 11.99 19.09 20.59
N ASN A 406 12.07 18.70 21.84
CA ASN A 406 11.94 17.29 22.21
C ASN A 406 10.44 16.94 22.23
N LEU A 407 9.93 16.45 21.13
CA LEU A 407 8.52 16.07 20.99
C LEU A 407 8.25 14.79 21.77
N PRO A 408 7.07 14.65 22.39
CA PRO A 408 6.74 13.44 23.13
C PRO A 408 6.76 12.23 22.20
N GLN A 409 7.35 11.15 22.67
CA GLN A 409 7.22 9.87 22.00
C GLN A 409 5.83 9.30 22.31
N PRO A 410 5.18 8.61 21.35
CA PRO A 410 3.95 7.91 21.63
C PRO A 410 4.14 6.90 22.77
N LEU A 411 3.15 6.80 23.64
CA LEU A 411 3.20 5.80 24.72
C LEU A 411 3.01 4.39 24.15
N PRO A 412 3.71 3.39 24.70
CA PRO A 412 3.52 2.00 24.29
C PRO A 412 2.11 1.53 24.69
N ILE A 413 1.60 0.55 23.96
CA ILE A 413 0.42 -0.21 24.39
C ILE A 413 0.74 -0.98 25.66
N THR A 414 -0.26 -1.17 26.54
CA THR A 414 -0.09 -1.79 27.85
C THR A 414 -1.23 -2.77 28.16
N GLY A 415 -1.07 -3.53 29.24
CA GLY A 415 -2.10 -4.46 29.73
C GLY A 415 -2.34 -5.62 28.75
N GLN A 416 -3.60 -6.07 28.67
CA GLN A 416 -3.98 -7.19 27.82
C GLN A 416 -3.62 -6.98 26.34
N LEU A 417 -3.74 -5.75 25.83
CA LEU A 417 -3.41 -5.42 24.44
C LEU A 417 -1.91 -5.66 24.16
N PHE A 418 -1.04 -5.37 25.11
CA PHE A 418 0.40 -5.63 24.97
C PHE A 418 0.71 -7.14 24.95
N GLU A 419 0.02 -7.93 25.78
CA GLU A 419 0.20 -9.39 25.77
C GLU A 419 -0.24 -10.02 24.46
N GLU A 420 -1.36 -9.57 23.89
CA GLU A 420 -1.83 -10.00 22.57
C GLU A 420 -0.85 -9.59 21.47
N PHE A 421 -0.36 -8.35 21.51
CA PHE A 421 0.68 -7.86 20.60
C PHE A 421 1.95 -8.70 20.68
N LYS A 422 2.42 -9.01 21.90
CA LYS A 422 3.63 -9.79 22.15
C LYS A 422 3.56 -11.17 21.50
N ILE A 423 2.41 -11.85 21.60
CA ILE A 423 2.22 -13.15 20.93
C ILE A 423 2.39 -13.00 19.42
N SER A 424 1.69 -12.05 18.80
CA SER A 424 1.80 -11.78 17.36
C SER A 424 3.21 -11.36 16.95
N ARG A 425 3.83 -10.47 17.71
CA ARG A 425 5.21 -10.03 17.48
C ARG A 425 6.21 -11.19 17.49
N ASP A 426 6.12 -12.07 18.48
CA ASP A 426 7.07 -13.17 18.64
C ASP A 426 6.95 -14.20 17.50
N GLU A 427 5.76 -14.40 16.96
CA GLU A 427 5.53 -15.19 15.73
C GLU A 427 6.15 -14.51 14.50
N LEU A 428 5.94 -13.21 14.34
CA LEU A 428 6.51 -12.46 13.24
C LEU A 428 8.04 -12.36 13.30
N ILE A 429 8.63 -12.32 14.49
CA ILE A 429 10.09 -12.40 14.66
C ILE A 429 10.61 -13.77 14.19
N LYS A 430 9.93 -14.87 14.52
CA LYS A 430 10.34 -16.20 14.02
C LYS A 430 10.29 -16.23 12.49
N LEU A 431 9.26 -15.64 11.89
CA LEU A 431 9.16 -15.55 10.45
C LEU A 431 10.29 -14.70 9.84
N LEU A 432 10.57 -13.51 10.37
CA LEU A 432 11.69 -12.67 9.92
C LEU A 432 13.04 -13.39 10.07
N ASN A 433 13.23 -14.15 11.17
CA ASN A 433 14.46 -14.89 11.41
C ASN A 433 14.66 -16.07 10.45
N SER A 434 13.58 -16.64 9.91
CA SER A 434 13.67 -17.69 8.89
C SER A 434 14.13 -17.18 7.51
N VAL A 435 14.07 -15.86 7.27
CA VAL A 435 14.50 -15.23 6.02
C VAL A 435 16.02 -14.97 6.10
N PRO A 436 16.85 -15.58 5.27
CA PRO A 436 18.30 -15.27 5.24
C PRO A 436 18.53 -13.86 4.68
N TYR A 437 19.57 -13.18 5.13
CA TYR A 437 20.03 -11.97 4.44
C TYR A 437 20.66 -12.34 3.10
N ARG A 438 20.32 -11.61 2.05
CA ARG A 438 20.83 -11.83 0.68
C ARG A 438 21.64 -10.63 0.22
N THR A 439 22.78 -10.89 -0.39
CA THR A 439 23.58 -9.88 -1.08
C THR A 439 23.10 -9.73 -2.53
N HIS A 440 23.46 -8.63 -3.19
CA HIS A 440 23.15 -8.38 -4.60
C HIS A 440 23.59 -9.56 -5.50
N ASP A 441 24.82 -10.08 -5.33
CA ASP A 441 25.33 -11.17 -6.14
C ASP A 441 24.53 -12.47 -6.01
N GLN A 442 24.01 -12.77 -4.81
CA GLN A 442 23.15 -13.93 -4.58
C GLN A 442 21.82 -13.80 -5.28
N ILE A 443 21.24 -12.60 -5.27
CA ILE A 443 19.95 -12.29 -5.92
C ILE A 443 20.11 -12.34 -7.42
N TYR A 444 21.17 -11.75 -7.97
CA TYR A 444 21.44 -11.74 -9.39
C TYR A 444 21.64 -13.16 -9.95
N SER A 445 22.38 -14.01 -9.24
CA SER A 445 22.61 -15.40 -9.63
C SER A 445 21.32 -16.24 -9.63
N GLU A 446 20.41 -16.03 -8.69
CA GLU A 446 19.10 -16.69 -8.66
C GLU A 446 18.18 -16.22 -9.81
N HIS A 447 18.16 -14.93 -10.14
CA HIS A 447 17.40 -14.39 -11.26
C HIS A 447 17.89 -14.90 -12.62
N GLU A 448 19.19 -15.03 -12.79
CA GLU A 448 19.79 -15.63 -13.99
C GLU A 448 19.44 -17.12 -14.11
N ALA A 449 19.50 -17.85 -12.99
CA ALA A 449 19.11 -19.26 -12.96
C ALA A 449 17.62 -19.47 -13.28
N ASP A 450 16.73 -18.63 -12.75
CA ASP A 450 15.28 -18.66 -13.06
C ASP A 450 14.99 -18.31 -14.52
N LYS A 451 15.72 -17.35 -15.11
CA LYS A 451 15.60 -17.03 -16.54
C LYS A 451 16.05 -18.21 -17.40
N LEU A 452 17.13 -18.87 -17.04
CA LEU A 452 17.64 -20.04 -17.77
C LEU A 452 16.68 -21.24 -17.68
N MET A 453 16.01 -21.45 -16.53
CA MET A 453 14.99 -22.49 -16.38
C MET A 453 13.71 -22.20 -17.18
N LYS A 454 13.35 -20.93 -17.38
CA LYS A 454 12.19 -20.52 -18.19
C LYS A 454 12.45 -20.54 -19.70
N VAL A 455 13.70 -20.66 -20.14
CA VAL A 455 14.12 -20.66 -21.54
C VAL A 455 14.49 -22.08 -22.04
N SER A 456 14.52 -23.08 -21.15
CA SER A 456 14.72 -24.48 -21.59
C SER A 456 13.39 -25.04 -22.09
N PRO A 457 13.35 -25.51 -23.38
CA PRO A 457 12.13 -25.94 -24.04
C PRO A 457 11.51 -27.22 -23.48
#